data_802c89511e363f6c520ec1618053504b
#
_entry.id   802c89511e363f6c520ec1618053504b
#
_cell.length_a   1.000
_cell.length_b   1.000
_cell.length_c   1.000
_cell.angle_alpha   90.00
_cell.angle_beta   90.00
_cell.angle_gamma   90.00
#
_symmetry.space_group_name_H-M   'P 1'
#
loop_
_entity.id
_entity.type
_entity.pdbx_description
1 polymer ?
#
loop_
_entity_poly.entity_id
_entity_poly.type
_entity_poly.pdbx_seq_one_letter_code
_entity_poly.pdbx_strand_id
1 'polypeptide(L)'
;MPPNAQVTNFGNLSVRVAPLMLDEESQELFEANLPLSGLLPLRVEMIHNGGEAVELKRLRLRLRDGEGNQWKLISAKQAISHVLKANQIYAYNPQSRKTFEKEFRAYELDMKSPLAAAERRRHGFIIFQAPKKAPVASPRGLVLSLEGLSQPGEIRIN
;
A
#
# COMPACT_ATOMS: atom_id res chain seq x y z
N MET A 1 5.50 -8.89 -8.05
CA MET A 1 5.80 -9.22 -6.63
C MET A 1 7.16 -9.89 -6.55
N PRO A 2 8.06 -9.44 -5.68
CA PRO A 2 9.37 -10.07 -5.52
C PRO A 2 9.23 -11.55 -5.13
N PRO A 3 10.05 -12.44 -5.70
CA PRO A 3 9.93 -13.87 -5.39
C PRO A 3 10.25 -14.22 -3.94
N ASN A 4 10.98 -13.38 -3.24
CA ASN A 4 11.31 -13.58 -1.82
C ASN A 4 10.28 -12.99 -0.85
N ALA A 5 9.20 -12.40 -1.34
CA ALA A 5 8.14 -11.90 -0.47
C ALA A 5 7.44 -13.07 0.21
N GLN A 6 7.39 -13.04 1.54
CA GLN A 6 6.77 -14.12 2.31
C GLN A 6 5.26 -14.10 2.22
N VAL A 7 4.67 -15.31 2.19
CA VAL A 7 3.22 -15.49 2.24
C VAL A 7 2.82 -15.71 3.69
N THR A 8 1.83 -14.95 4.15
CA THR A 8 1.25 -15.14 5.48
C THR A 8 -0.22 -15.54 5.33
N ASN A 9 -0.64 -16.55 6.04
CA ASN A 9 -2.00 -17.08 5.96
C ASN A 9 -2.87 -16.52 7.08
N PHE A 10 -4.08 -16.07 6.70
CA PHE A 10 -5.09 -15.57 7.63
C PHE A 10 -6.41 -16.31 7.38
N GLY A 11 -6.45 -17.61 7.71
CA GLY A 11 -7.60 -18.45 7.40
C GLY A 11 -7.71 -18.74 5.91
N ASN A 12 -8.79 -18.29 5.28
CA ASN A 12 -8.99 -18.47 3.84
C ASN A 12 -8.33 -17.40 2.97
N LEU A 13 -7.55 -16.52 3.56
CA LEU A 13 -6.83 -15.46 2.87
C LEU A 13 -5.33 -15.61 3.07
N SER A 14 -4.57 -15.57 2.00
CA SER A 14 -3.11 -15.49 2.04
C SER A 14 -2.68 -14.13 1.52
N VAL A 15 -1.71 -13.51 2.18
CA VAL A 15 -1.27 -12.16 1.87
C VAL A 15 0.24 -12.13 1.68
N ARG A 16 0.68 -11.48 0.59
CA ARG A 16 2.08 -11.15 0.35
C ARG A 16 2.22 -9.64 0.35
N VAL A 17 3.28 -9.14 0.97
CA VAL A 17 3.55 -7.71 1.04
C VAL A 17 5.01 -7.44 0.73
N ALA A 18 5.27 -6.44 -0.10
CA ALA A 18 6.63 -5.97 -0.38
C ALA A 18 6.65 -4.44 -0.40
N PRO A 19 7.58 -3.81 0.32
CA PRO A 19 7.68 -2.36 0.34
C PRO A 19 8.38 -1.84 -0.92
N LEU A 20 7.96 -0.65 -1.38
CA LEU A 20 8.61 0.06 -2.47
C LEU A 20 9.40 1.22 -1.87
N MET A 21 10.65 0.95 -1.49
CA MET A 21 11.49 1.89 -0.75
C MET A 21 12.47 2.68 -1.62
N LEU A 22 12.82 2.16 -2.78
CA LEU A 22 13.80 2.82 -3.64
C LEU A 22 13.16 3.93 -4.47
N ASP A 23 13.82 5.09 -4.51
CA ASP A 23 13.35 6.25 -5.28
C ASP A 23 13.15 5.90 -6.74
N GLU A 24 14.06 5.10 -7.31
CA GLU A 24 14.02 4.67 -8.70
C GLU A 24 12.79 3.84 -9.02
N GLU A 25 12.45 2.89 -8.13
CA GLU A 25 11.26 2.06 -8.30
C GLU A 25 9.99 2.90 -8.23
N SER A 26 9.94 3.85 -7.29
CA SER A 26 8.81 4.75 -7.13
C SER A 26 8.65 5.65 -8.37
N GLN A 27 9.75 6.19 -8.89
CA GLN A 27 9.73 7.04 -10.06
C GLN A 27 9.29 6.27 -11.30
N GLU A 28 9.75 5.04 -11.45
CA GLU A 28 9.40 4.21 -12.59
C GLU A 28 7.91 3.83 -12.59
N LEU A 29 7.38 3.46 -11.44
CA LEU A 29 6.01 2.97 -11.33
C LEU A 29 4.98 4.10 -11.21
N PHE A 30 5.25 5.08 -10.36
CA PHE A 30 4.30 6.16 -10.03
C PHE A 30 4.61 7.48 -10.74
N GLU A 31 5.70 7.56 -11.47
CA GLU A 31 6.20 8.79 -12.07
C GLU A 31 6.45 9.91 -11.04
N ALA A 32 6.74 9.51 -9.80
CA ALA A 32 6.98 10.41 -8.70
C ALA A 32 7.80 9.74 -7.61
N ASN A 33 8.57 10.55 -6.86
CA ASN A 33 9.34 10.06 -5.73
C ASN A 33 8.48 10.07 -4.46
N LEU A 34 7.79 8.96 -4.21
CA LEU A 34 6.92 8.81 -3.03
C LEU A 34 7.70 8.82 -1.72
N PRO A 35 8.85 8.12 -1.59
CA PRO A 35 9.64 8.20 -0.36
C PRO A 35 10.03 9.61 0.05
N LEU A 36 10.45 10.44 -0.90
CA LEU A 36 10.79 11.84 -0.62
C LEU A 36 9.59 12.62 -0.11
N SER A 37 8.39 12.27 -0.56
CA SER A 37 7.14 12.90 -0.12
C SER A 37 6.65 12.40 1.23
N GLY A 38 7.40 11.50 1.90
CA GLY A 38 7.03 10.91 3.17
C GLY A 38 6.01 9.80 3.04
N LEU A 39 5.94 9.16 1.89
CA LEU A 39 4.99 8.09 1.60
C LEU A 39 5.70 6.78 1.32
N LEU A 40 5.19 5.70 1.89
CA LEU A 40 5.69 4.35 1.66
C LEU A 40 4.58 3.51 1.02
N PRO A 41 4.70 3.19 -0.27
CA PRO A 41 3.78 2.25 -0.90
C PRO A 41 4.17 0.82 -0.56
N LEU A 42 3.18 0.01 -0.21
CA LEU A 42 3.33 -1.42 -0.04
C LEU A 42 2.61 -2.12 -1.18
N ARG A 43 3.32 -2.94 -1.92
CA ARG A 43 2.71 -3.82 -2.90
C ARG A 43 2.09 -4.99 -2.17
N VAL A 44 0.79 -5.20 -2.37
CA VAL A 44 0.03 -6.24 -1.68
C VAL A 44 -0.59 -7.17 -2.70
N GLU A 45 -0.43 -8.46 -2.49
CA GLU A 45 -1.15 -9.50 -3.22
C GLU A 45 -1.96 -10.31 -2.22
N MET A 46 -3.26 -10.42 -2.48
CA MET A 46 -4.17 -11.23 -1.68
C MET A 46 -4.64 -12.42 -2.49
N ILE A 47 -4.62 -13.59 -1.88
CA ILE A 47 -5.02 -14.84 -2.53
C ILE A 47 -6.13 -15.46 -1.69
N HIS A 48 -7.27 -15.74 -2.32
CA HIS A 48 -8.38 -16.44 -1.69
C HIS A 48 -8.17 -17.95 -1.82
N ASN A 49 -8.12 -18.64 -0.70
CA ASN A 49 -7.83 -20.09 -0.65
C ASN A 49 -9.08 -20.97 -0.73
N GLY A 50 -10.26 -20.38 -0.90
CA GLY A 50 -11.54 -21.07 -0.96
C GLY A 50 -12.45 -20.72 0.20
N GLY A 51 -13.74 -21.02 0.06
CA GLY A 51 -14.74 -20.70 1.06
C GLY A 51 -15.48 -19.40 0.80
N GLU A 52 -15.97 -18.78 1.86
CA GLU A 52 -16.76 -17.57 1.75
C GLU A 52 -15.92 -16.35 1.32
N ALA A 53 -16.57 -15.38 0.68
CA ALA A 53 -15.92 -14.13 0.30
C ALA A 53 -15.39 -13.39 1.52
N VAL A 54 -14.21 -12.78 1.38
CA VAL A 54 -13.61 -11.98 2.43
C VAL A 54 -14.05 -10.53 2.29
N GLU A 55 -14.66 -9.99 3.35
CA GLU A 55 -15.12 -8.60 3.40
C GLU A 55 -13.96 -7.66 3.67
N LEU A 56 -13.31 -7.19 2.61
CA LEU A 56 -12.14 -6.32 2.73
C LEU A 56 -12.45 -4.95 3.35
N LYS A 57 -13.69 -4.51 3.30
CA LYS A 57 -14.12 -3.27 3.99
C LYS A 57 -13.89 -3.33 5.50
N ARG A 58 -13.96 -4.50 6.08
CA ARG A 58 -13.78 -4.70 7.52
C ARG A 58 -12.32 -4.83 7.92
N LEU A 59 -11.45 -5.02 6.94
CA LEU A 59 -10.02 -5.18 7.18
C LEU A 59 -9.42 -3.85 7.60
N ARG A 60 -8.73 -3.87 8.72
CA ARG A 60 -8.00 -2.71 9.24
C ARG A 60 -6.52 -2.99 9.19
N LEU A 61 -5.80 -2.11 8.52
CA LEU A 61 -4.36 -2.23 8.32
C LEU A 61 -3.65 -1.16 9.13
N ARG A 62 -2.66 -1.59 9.92
CA ARG A 62 -1.82 -0.70 10.72
C ARG A 62 -0.37 -1.04 10.45
N LEU A 63 0.45 -0.03 10.28
CA LEU A 63 1.88 -0.19 10.06
C LEU A 63 2.64 0.48 11.20
N ARG A 64 3.61 -0.24 11.78
CA ARG A 64 4.53 0.33 12.75
C ARG A 64 5.97 0.00 12.35
N ASP A 65 6.90 0.83 12.77
CA ASP A 65 8.33 0.58 12.56
C ASP A 65 9.00 0.01 13.82
N GLY A 66 10.29 -0.28 13.71
CA GLY A 66 11.06 -0.85 14.82
C GLY A 66 11.23 0.06 16.03
N GLU A 67 10.95 1.36 15.87
CA GLU A 67 11.00 2.34 16.96
C GLU A 67 9.64 2.53 17.63
N GLY A 68 8.64 1.78 17.19
CA GLY A 68 7.29 1.86 17.74
C GLY A 68 6.42 2.97 17.16
N ASN A 69 6.89 3.69 16.15
CA ASN A 69 6.11 4.72 15.50
C ASN A 69 5.03 4.11 14.63
N GLN A 70 3.83 4.68 14.69
CA GLN A 70 2.73 4.26 13.83
C GLN A 70 2.68 5.12 12.57
N TRP A 71 2.54 4.46 11.45
CA TRP A 71 2.39 5.09 10.14
C TRP A 71 0.92 5.16 9.79
N LYS A 72 0.51 6.21 9.12
CA LYS A 72 -0.90 6.44 8.80
C LYS A 72 -1.24 5.91 7.41
N LEU A 73 -2.26 5.04 7.33
CA LEU A 73 -2.80 4.61 6.04
C LEU A 73 -3.55 5.77 5.40
N ILE A 74 -3.22 6.07 4.15
CA ILE A 74 -3.89 7.12 3.38
C ILE A 74 -4.42 6.56 2.07
N SER A 75 -5.44 7.23 1.51
CA SER A 75 -6.00 6.86 0.22
C SER A 75 -5.12 7.34 -0.93
N ALA A 76 -5.34 6.79 -2.13
CA ALA A 76 -4.66 7.27 -3.34
C ALA A 76 -4.91 8.76 -3.56
N LYS A 77 -6.14 9.23 -3.32
CA LYS A 77 -6.48 10.66 -3.45
C LYS A 77 -5.61 11.52 -2.52
N GLN A 78 -5.46 11.12 -1.26
CA GLN A 78 -4.63 11.83 -0.30
C GLN A 78 -3.15 11.78 -0.70
N ALA A 79 -2.68 10.62 -1.17
CA ALA A 79 -1.31 10.44 -1.63
C ALA A 79 -1.01 11.34 -2.82
N ILE A 80 -1.92 11.43 -3.79
CA ILE A 80 -1.79 12.30 -4.95
C ILE A 80 -1.59 13.76 -4.52
N SER A 81 -2.41 14.24 -3.59
CA SER A 81 -2.29 15.61 -3.07
C SER A 81 -0.91 15.85 -2.45
N HIS A 82 -0.41 14.91 -1.65
CA HIS A 82 0.92 15.03 -1.05
C HIS A 82 2.03 15.04 -2.09
N VAL A 83 1.95 14.17 -3.10
CA VAL A 83 2.95 14.07 -4.17
C VAL A 83 3.00 15.35 -4.98
N LEU A 84 1.85 15.85 -5.40
CA LEU A 84 1.77 17.08 -6.19
C LEU A 84 2.33 18.27 -5.42
N LYS A 85 2.01 18.38 -4.15
CA LYS A 85 2.50 19.45 -3.30
C LYS A 85 4.01 19.36 -3.08
N ALA A 86 4.52 18.17 -2.75
CA ALA A 86 5.94 17.98 -2.46
C ALA A 86 6.84 18.15 -3.69
N ASN A 87 6.36 17.76 -4.87
CA ASN A 87 7.13 17.84 -6.11
C ASN A 87 6.82 19.09 -6.94
N GLN A 88 5.89 19.91 -6.50
CA GLN A 88 5.52 21.18 -7.16
C GLN A 88 5.12 21.00 -8.63
N ILE A 89 4.48 19.90 -8.98
CA ILE A 89 4.13 19.57 -10.37
C ILE A 89 2.68 19.91 -10.73
N TYR A 90 1.96 20.55 -9.84
CA TYR A 90 0.52 20.79 -9.98
C TYR A 90 0.17 21.96 -10.91
N ALA A 91 1.15 22.70 -11.41
CA ALA A 91 0.87 23.98 -12.07
C ALA A 91 0.93 23.96 -13.60
N TYR A 92 1.48 22.92 -14.21
CA TYR A 92 1.92 23.07 -15.59
C TYR A 92 0.95 22.62 -16.67
N ASN A 93 0.25 21.52 -16.47
CA ASN A 93 -0.58 20.97 -17.54
C ASN A 93 -1.75 20.17 -16.93
N PRO A 94 -2.99 20.71 -16.99
CA PRO A 94 -4.14 20.02 -16.45
C PRO A 94 -4.39 18.61 -17.03
N GLN A 95 -4.04 18.42 -18.29
CA GLN A 95 -4.21 17.12 -18.94
C GLN A 95 -3.21 16.09 -18.42
N SER A 96 -1.95 16.49 -18.25
CA SER A 96 -0.92 15.63 -17.66
C SER A 96 -1.26 15.28 -16.21
N ARG A 97 -1.80 16.24 -15.46
CA ARG A 97 -2.26 16.02 -14.10
C ARG A 97 -3.40 14.98 -14.04
N LYS A 98 -4.38 15.09 -14.91
CA LYS A 98 -5.50 14.14 -14.97
C LYS A 98 -5.02 12.74 -15.30
N THR A 99 -4.10 12.62 -16.26
CA THR A 99 -3.51 11.33 -16.62
C THR A 99 -2.75 10.73 -15.46
N PHE A 100 -1.93 11.51 -14.77
CA PHE A 100 -1.18 11.09 -13.59
C PHE A 100 -2.12 10.58 -12.49
N GLU A 101 -3.17 11.34 -12.16
CA GLU A 101 -4.14 10.96 -11.14
C GLU A 101 -4.85 9.65 -11.50
N LYS A 102 -5.24 9.49 -12.76
CA LYS A 102 -5.93 8.29 -13.23
C LYS A 102 -5.02 7.06 -13.10
N GLU A 103 -3.78 7.17 -13.55
CA GLU A 103 -2.82 6.07 -13.48
C GLU A 103 -2.47 5.73 -12.03
N PHE A 104 -2.28 6.73 -11.20
CA PHE A 104 -1.97 6.53 -9.78
C PHE A 104 -3.10 5.77 -9.08
N ARG A 105 -4.36 6.17 -9.31
CA ARG A 105 -5.52 5.51 -8.70
C ARG A 105 -5.69 4.07 -9.18
N ALA A 106 -5.26 3.77 -10.40
CA ALA A 106 -5.34 2.43 -10.93
C ALA A 106 -4.45 1.43 -10.18
N TYR A 107 -3.40 1.91 -9.51
CA TYR A 107 -2.52 1.06 -8.70
C TYR A 107 -3.04 0.81 -7.29
N GLU A 108 -4.05 1.54 -6.83
CA GLU A 108 -4.58 1.36 -5.49
C GLU A 108 -5.29 0.00 -5.35
N LEU A 109 -4.96 -0.71 -4.27
CA LEU A 109 -5.64 -1.96 -3.93
C LEU A 109 -7.11 -1.68 -3.60
N ASP A 110 -8.03 -2.38 -4.27
CA ASP A 110 -9.46 -2.26 -4.00
C ASP A 110 -9.80 -2.97 -2.68
N MET A 111 -10.07 -2.18 -1.65
CA MET A 111 -10.49 -2.64 -0.34
C MET A 111 -12.00 -2.47 -0.10
N LYS A 112 -12.75 -2.00 -1.10
CA LYS A 112 -14.17 -1.72 -0.99
C LYS A 112 -15.03 -2.93 -1.36
N SER A 113 -14.59 -3.68 -2.36
CA SER A 113 -15.31 -4.86 -2.84
C SER A 113 -14.83 -6.11 -2.14
N PRO A 114 -15.72 -7.06 -1.77
CA PRO A 114 -15.29 -8.31 -1.17
C PRO A 114 -14.45 -9.13 -2.15
N LEU A 115 -13.49 -9.88 -1.61
CA LEU A 115 -12.69 -10.81 -2.41
C LEU A 115 -13.37 -12.18 -2.38
N ALA A 116 -13.92 -12.59 -3.52
CA ALA A 116 -14.59 -13.87 -3.67
C ALA A 116 -13.63 -14.96 -4.13
N ALA A 117 -13.97 -16.22 -3.84
CA ALA A 117 -13.19 -17.37 -4.28
C ALA A 117 -13.05 -17.42 -5.81
N ALA A 118 -14.07 -16.98 -6.54
CA ALA A 118 -14.06 -16.96 -8.01
C ALA A 118 -13.04 -15.97 -8.58
N GLU A 119 -12.80 -14.84 -7.90
CA GLU A 119 -11.78 -13.87 -8.30
C GLU A 119 -10.39 -14.42 -8.01
N ARG A 120 -10.23 -15.14 -6.92
CA ARG A 120 -9.04 -15.82 -6.43
C ARG A 120 -7.90 -14.91 -6.00
N ARG A 121 -7.52 -13.93 -6.79
CA ARG A 121 -6.39 -13.04 -6.50
C ARG A 121 -6.77 -11.59 -6.69
N ARG A 122 -6.19 -10.74 -5.86
CA ARG A 122 -6.26 -9.30 -6.02
C ARG A 122 -4.94 -8.69 -5.61
N HIS A 123 -4.47 -7.73 -6.35
CA HIS A 123 -3.22 -7.04 -6.05
C HIS A 123 -3.37 -5.53 -6.25
N GLY A 124 -2.47 -4.80 -5.64
CA GLY A 124 -2.42 -3.36 -5.74
C GLY A 124 -1.48 -2.78 -4.70
N PHE A 125 -1.50 -1.47 -4.58
CA PHE A 125 -0.71 -0.76 -3.59
C PHE A 125 -1.59 -0.18 -2.51
N ILE A 126 -1.09 -0.23 -1.26
CA ILE A 126 -1.59 0.57 -0.16
C ILE A 126 -0.47 1.51 0.24
N ILE A 127 -0.81 2.71 0.70
CA ILE A 127 0.17 3.75 0.95
C ILE A 127 0.07 4.21 2.39
N PHE A 128 1.22 4.22 3.08
CA PHE A 128 1.33 4.73 4.44
C PHE A 128 2.15 6.02 4.47
N GLN A 129 1.71 6.95 5.31
CA GLN A 129 2.42 8.20 5.53
C GLN A 129 3.34 8.06 6.73
N ALA A 130 4.59 8.51 6.57
CA ALA A 130 5.60 8.47 7.63
C ALA A 130 5.19 9.35 8.82
N PRO A 131 5.63 9.01 10.04
CA PRO A 131 5.44 9.86 11.20
C PRO A 131 5.99 11.26 10.94
N LYS A 132 5.23 12.28 11.34
CA LYS A 132 5.61 13.70 11.15
C LYS A 132 5.83 14.07 9.68
N LYS A 133 5.32 13.28 8.74
CA LYS A 133 5.46 13.50 7.29
C LYS A 133 6.93 13.60 6.83
N ALA A 134 7.83 12.95 7.55
CA ALA A 134 9.25 12.94 7.22
C ALA A 134 9.52 12.11 5.96
N PRO A 135 10.54 12.43 5.16
CA PRO A 135 10.94 11.58 4.05
C PRO A 135 11.24 10.16 4.52
N VAL A 136 10.90 9.19 3.69
CA VAL A 136 11.13 7.76 3.99
C VAL A 136 12.58 7.43 3.64
N ALA A 137 13.33 6.96 4.63
CA ALA A 137 14.75 6.61 4.49
C ALA A 137 14.99 5.20 5.00
N SER A 138 14.60 4.22 4.20
CA SER A 138 14.80 2.78 4.45
C SER A 138 14.43 2.36 5.88
N PRO A 139 13.18 2.57 6.31
CA PRO A 139 12.77 2.21 7.66
C PRO A 139 12.92 0.72 7.90
N ARG A 140 13.26 0.35 9.14
CA ARG A 140 13.46 -1.05 9.52
C ARG A 140 12.46 -1.48 10.59
N GLY A 141 12.29 -2.80 10.71
CA GLY A 141 11.39 -3.36 11.68
C GLY A 141 9.93 -3.07 11.39
N LEU A 142 9.60 -2.92 10.11
CA LEU A 142 8.22 -2.66 9.69
C LEU A 142 7.35 -3.89 9.90
N VAL A 143 6.24 -3.71 10.58
CA VAL A 143 5.25 -4.75 10.82
C VAL A 143 3.88 -4.23 10.41
N LEU A 144 3.23 -4.96 9.51
CA LEU A 144 1.88 -4.67 9.07
C LEU A 144 0.92 -5.56 9.86
N SER A 145 0.02 -4.94 10.62
CA SER A 145 -1.02 -5.64 11.37
C SER A 145 -2.31 -5.66 10.57
N LEU A 146 -2.94 -6.84 10.50
CA LEU A 146 -4.23 -7.03 9.86
C LEU A 146 -5.25 -7.39 10.92
N GLU A 147 -6.27 -6.54 11.08
CA GLU A 147 -7.37 -6.71 12.02
C GLU A 147 -8.69 -6.73 11.26
N GLY A 148 -9.74 -7.27 11.87
CA GLY A 148 -11.07 -7.32 11.26
C GLY A 148 -11.35 -8.59 10.48
N LEU A 149 -10.39 -9.52 10.45
CA LEU A 149 -10.57 -10.88 9.90
C LEU A 149 -10.86 -11.86 11.03
N SER A 150 -11.36 -13.04 10.68
CA SER A 150 -11.58 -14.13 11.66
C SER A 150 -10.27 -14.54 12.33
N GLN A 151 -9.15 -14.41 11.64
CA GLN A 151 -7.82 -14.66 12.17
C GLN A 151 -6.95 -13.43 11.97
N PRO A 152 -6.93 -12.51 12.94
CA PRO A 152 -6.03 -11.38 12.87
C PRO A 152 -4.58 -11.80 13.02
N GLY A 153 -3.66 -11.01 12.47
CA GLY A 153 -2.26 -11.34 12.55
C GLY A 153 -1.37 -10.21 12.07
N GLU A 154 -0.07 -10.51 11.99
CA GLU A 154 0.94 -9.54 11.63
C GLU A 154 1.85 -10.10 10.54
N ILE A 155 2.34 -9.19 9.68
CA ILE A 155 3.31 -9.51 8.64
C ILE A 155 4.56 -8.66 8.92
N ARG A 156 5.70 -9.32 9.08
CA ARG A 156 6.98 -8.64 9.17
C ARG A 156 7.45 -8.33 7.75
N ILE A 157 7.68 -7.05 7.47
CA ILE A 157 8.07 -6.61 6.14
C ILE A 157 9.59 -6.63 5.97
N ASN A 158 10.33 -6.25 7.02
CA ASN A 158 11.79 -6.25 6.98
C ASN A 158 12.43 -6.33 8.38
#